data_4e8aef00c951c62974f6da1ef6f55381
#
_entry.id   4e8aef00c951c62974f6da1ef6f55381
#
_cell.length_a   1.000
_cell.length_b   1.000
_cell.length_c   1.000
_cell.angle_alpha   90.00
_cell.angle_beta   90.00
_cell.angle_gamma   90.00
#
_symmetry.space_group_name_H-M   'P 1'
#
loop_
_entity.id
_entity.type
_entity.pdbx_description
1 polymer ?
#
loop_
_entity_poly.entity_id
_entity_poly.type
_entity_poly.pdbx_seq_one_letter_code
_entity_poly.pdbx_strand_id
1 'polypeptide(L)'
;RGGQHVLPHPMRRKRLELIAAAITPYDIVGLQEVDGGSFRSGNVNQVDSLAETAEFPHRYQQLNRNLGRLAQHSNGLLSRLPIRHLEEHSLPGTLPGRGAIHARFGEGEHALHVFVTHLALGARIQHRQLQYLGELIAPLKHVIVMGDLNCTLAQLRQHKAFSEALDSRPSKAINSYPAWQPRRGLDHILVSSTLRLSHPTTLSHLFSDHLPLAVEVH
;
A
#
# COMPACT_ATOMS: atom_id res chain seq x y z
N ARG A 1 -1.19 -3.83 21.45
CA ARG A 1 0.09 -3.18 21.87
C ARG A 1 1.24 -4.13 21.55
N GLY A 2 1.61 -4.24 20.27
CA GLY A 2 2.81 -4.94 19.87
C GLY A 2 4.00 -4.03 20.13
N GLY A 3 4.77 -4.30 21.19
CA GLY A 3 6.07 -3.68 21.37
C GLY A 3 6.96 -4.10 20.21
N GLN A 4 7.19 -3.19 19.27
CA GLN A 4 8.19 -3.42 18.24
C GLN A 4 9.56 -3.36 18.92
N HIS A 5 10.09 -4.52 19.29
CA HIS A 5 11.46 -4.65 19.75
C HIS A 5 12.39 -4.19 18.62
N VAL A 6 13.30 -3.27 18.93
CA VAL A 6 14.38 -2.90 18.02
C VAL A 6 15.24 -4.13 17.80
N LEU A 7 15.12 -4.75 16.63
CA LEU A 7 15.91 -5.92 16.28
C LEU A 7 17.40 -5.55 16.16
N PRO A 8 18.32 -6.43 16.54
CA PRO A 8 19.75 -6.25 16.29
C PRO A 8 20.03 -6.01 14.79
N HIS A 9 21.03 -5.23 14.48
CA HIS A 9 21.40 -4.86 13.11
C HIS A 9 21.47 -6.04 12.10
N PRO A 10 22.07 -7.21 12.45
CA PRO A 10 22.12 -8.36 11.54
C PRO A 10 20.74 -8.94 11.23
N MET A 11 19.81 -8.97 12.21
CA MET A 11 18.47 -9.49 12.03
C MET A 11 17.63 -8.57 11.16
N ARG A 12 17.82 -7.26 11.26
CA ARG A 12 17.14 -6.27 10.39
C ARG A 12 17.55 -6.43 8.94
N ARG A 13 18.85 -6.58 8.69
CA ARG A 13 19.39 -6.79 7.36
C ARG A 13 18.86 -8.09 6.74
N LYS A 14 18.90 -9.19 7.46
CA LYS A 14 18.36 -10.47 7.00
C LYS A 14 16.86 -10.36 6.67
N ARG A 15 16.08 -9.63 7.47
CA ARG A 15 14.67 -9.40 7.21
C ARG A 15 14.45 -8.59 5.93
N LEU A 16 15.23 -7.52 5.69
CA LEU A 16 15.16 -6.75 4.45
C LEU A 16 15.51 -7.61 3.23
N GLU A 17 16.53 -8.45 3.31
CA GLU A 17 16.91 -9.40 2.25
C GLU A 17 15.77 -10.39 1.93
N LEU A 18 15.08 -10.90 2.94
CA LEU A 18 13.94 -11.81 2.76
C LEU A 18 12.74 -11.09 2.13
N ILE A 19 12.45 -9.87 2.55
CA ILE A 19 11.38 -9.05 1.95
C ILE A 19 11.74 -8.75 0.49
N ALA A 20 12.97 -8.31 0.22
CA ALA A 20 13.45 -8.02 -1.13
C ALA A 20 13.30 -9.24 -2.06
N ALA A 21 13.70 -10.43 -1.61
CA ALA A 21 13.52 -11.66 -2.37
C ALA A 21 12.04 -11.96 -2.65
N ALA A 22 11.14 -11.71 -1.68
CA ALA A 22 9.73 -11.96 -1.84
C ALA A 22 9.06 -11.00 -2.84
N ILE A 23 9.52 -9.75 -2.95
CA ILE A 23 8.93 -8.74 -3.84
C ILE A 23 9.58 -8.69 -5.23
N THR A 24 10.74 -9.29 -5.43
CA THR A 24 11.48 -9.30 -6.70
C THR A 24 10.64 -9.75 -7.92
N PRO A 25 9.73 -10.73 -7.84
CA PRO A 25 8.93 -11.17 -9.00
C PRO A 25 7.87 -10.16 -9.49
N TYR A 26 7.59 -9.09 -8.74
CA TYR A 26 6.48 -8.20 -9.01
C TYR A 26 6.92 -6.93 -9.75
N ASP A 27 6.04 -6.37 -10.59
CA ASP A 27 6.30 -5.17 -11.38
C ASP A 27 6.07 -3.89 -10.57
N ILE A 28 5.05 -3.87 -9.72
CA ILE A 28 4.67 -2.73 -8.86
C ILE A 28 4.43 -3.25 -7.46
N VAL A 29 5.03 -2.59 -6.46
CA VAL A 29 4.91 -2.94 -5.05
C VAL A 29 4.51 -1.72 -4.23
N GLY A 30 3.37 -1.81 -3.54
CA GLY A 30 2.94 -0.84 -2.54
C GLY A 30 3.37 -1.27 -1.14
N LEU A 31 3.96 -0.36 -0.40
CA LEU A 31 4.46 -0.59 0.96
C LEU A 31 3.74 0.35 1.94
N GLN A 32 3.35 -0.16 3.10
CA GLN A 32 2.74 0.62 4.18
C GLN A 32 3.60 0.52 5.44
N GLU A 33 3.54 1.57 6.27
CA GLU A 33 4.27 1.67 7.54
C GLU A 33 5.79 1.43 7.43
N VAL A 34 6.37 1.78 6.28
CA VAL A 34 7.82 1.72 6.07
C VAL A 34 8.51 2.87 6.80
N ASP A 35 9.66 2.58 7.40
CA ASP A 35 10.43 3.58 8.11
C ASP A 35 11.32 4.37 7.14
N GLY A 36 11.23 5.70 7.20
CA GLY A 36 11.98 6.61 6.35
C GLY A 36 13.40 6.94 6.81
N GLY A 37 13.94 6.17 7.79
CA GLY A 37 15.29 6.41 8.32
C GLY A 37 15.30 7.05 9.71
N SER A 38 14.59 6.46 10.65
CA SER A 38 14.58 6.84 12.07
C SER A 38 15.60 6.04 12.89
N PHE A 39 15.76 6.37 14.18
CA PHE A 39 16.54 5.56 15.11
C PHE A 39 16.04 4.11 15.21
N ARG A 40 14.75 3.86 14.99
CA ARG A 40 14.16 2.52 15.02
C ARG A 40 14.66 1.64 13.89
N SER A 41 14.90 2.21 12.72
CA SER A 41 15.49 1.53 11.56
C SER A 41 17.02 1.61 11.49
N GLY A 42 17.65 2.27 12.49
CA GLY A 42 19.09 2.55 12.46
C GLY A 42 19.49 3.56 11.40
N ASN A 43 18.60 4.55 11.16
CA ASN A 43 18.71 5.57 10.12
C ASN A 43 18.73 5.03 8.67
N VAL A 44 18.24 3.81 8.46
CA VAL A 44 18.11 3.21 7.14
C VAL A 44 16.72 3.51 6.56
N ASN A 45 16.69 4.12 5.38
CA ASN A 45 15.46 4.24 4.60
C ASN A 45 15.09 2.87 4.02
N GLN A 46 14.00 2.31 4.50
CA GLN A 46 13.58 0.96 4.10
C GLN A 46 13.16 0.87 2.64
N VAL A 47 12.52 1.93 2.10
CA VAL A 47 12.10 1.95 0.68
C VAL A 47 13.32 1.93 -0.23
N ASP A 48 14.33 2.75 0.05
CA ASP A 48 15.58 2.79 -0.72
C ASP A 48 16.31 1.45 -0.64
N SER A 49 16.45 0.90 0.56
CA SER A 49 17.14 -0.39 0.76
C SER A 49 16.44 -1.56 0.06
N LEU A 50 15.10 -1.59 0.06
CA LEU A 50 14.33 -2.60 -0.66
C LEU A 50 14.45 -2.43 -2.18
N ALA A 51 14.39 -1.18 -2.67
CA ALA A 51 14.56 -0.88 -4.09
C ALA A 51 15.92 -1.33 -4.61
N GLU A 52 16.99 -1.03 -3.88
CA GLU A 52 18.35 -1.43 -4.24
C GLU A 52 18.53 -2.95 -4.20
N THR A 53 18.09 -3.61 -3.12
CA THR A 53 18.28 -5.06 -2.94
C THR A 53 17.44 -5.89 -3.91
N ALA A 54 16.21 -5.45 -4.23
CA ALA A 54 15.30 -6.12 -5.17
C ALA A 54 15.42 -5.58 -6.62
N GLU A 55 16.37 -4.67 -6.88
CA GLU A 55 16.67 -4.10 -8.20
C GLU A 55 15.46 -3.41 -8.86
N PHE A 56 14.68 -2.63 -8.06
CA PHE A 56 13.63 -1.78 -8.61
C PHE A 56 14.23 -0.44 -9.09
N PRO A 57 14.13 -0.11 -10.39
CA PRO A 57 14.70 1.12 -10.94
C PRO A 57 13.95 2.38 -10.49
N HIS A 58 12.67 2.25 -10.13
CA HIS A 58 11.84 3.38 -9.72
C HIS A 58 11.31 3.16 -8.32
N ARG A 59 11.43 4.18 -7.47
CA ARG A 59 10.95 4.17 -6.10
C ARG A 59 10.44 5.52 -5.67
N TYR A 60 9.50 5.54 -4.75
CA TYR A 60 8.97 6.73 -4.13
C TYR A 60 8.53 6.48 -2.70
N GLN A 61 8.66 7.47 -1.84
CA GLN A 61 8.23 7.41 -0.45
C GLN A 61 7.48 8.69 -0.07
N GLN A 62 6.25 8.53 0.43
CA GLN A 62 5.47 9.59 1.04
C GLN A 62 5.59 9.52 2.56
N LEU A 63 6.13 10.56 3.18
CA LEU A 63 6.20 10.67 4.64
C LEU A 63 4.87 11.20 5.17
N ASN A 64 4.05 10.32 5.74
CA ASN A 64 2.74 10.66 6.29
C ASN A 64 2.81 11.22 7.71
N ARG A 65 3.78 10.78 8.49
CA ARG A 65 3.97 11.19 9.87
C ARG A 65 5.46 11.29 10.19
N ASN A 66 5.87 12.47 10.58
CA ASN A 66 7.24 12.72 11.01
C ASN A 66 7.25 13.06 12.51
N LEU A 67 7.75 12.15 13.33
CA LEU A 67 8.03 12.34 14.75
C LEU A 67 9.53 12.62 14.99
N GLY A 68 10.16 13.30 14.04
CA GLY A 68 11.59 13.56 14.06
C GLY A 68 12.39 12.27 13.94
N ARG A 69 13.43 12.12 14.78
CA ARG A 69 14.29 10.91 14.76
C ARG A 69 13.68 9.67 15.43
N LEU A 70 12.51 9.80 16.05
CA LEU A 70 11.88 8.70 16.81
C LEU A 70 11.12 7.70 15.92
N ALA A 71 10.35 8.20 14.96
CA ALA A 71 9.62 7.38 14.01
C ALA A 71 9.22 8.19 12.76
N GLN A 72 9.31 7.56 11.60
CA GLN A 72 8.84 8.11 10.34
C GLN A 72 7.98 7.05 9.64
N HIS A 73 6.66 7.19 9.75
CA HIS A 73 5.74 6.29 9.09
C HIS A 73 5.40 6.83 7.70
N SER A 74 5.47 5.96 6.70
CA SER A 74 5.26 6.36 5.31
C SER A 74 4.62 5.26 4.47
N ASN A 75 4.06 5.67 3.33
CA ASN A 75 3.78 4.79 2.22
C ASN A 75 4.99 4.75 1.29
N GLY A 76 5.21 3.61 0.66
CA GLY A 76 6.25 3.42 -0.34
C GLY A 76 5.69 2.84 -1.63
N LEU A 77 6.32 3.17 -2.74
CA LEU A 77 6.05 2.62 -4.06
C LEU A 77 7.36 2.19 -4.70
N LEU A 78 7.43 0.94 -5.15
CA LEU A 78 8.51 0.43 -5.98
C LEU A 78 7.93 0.02 -7.33
N SER A 79 8.67 0.28 -8.42
CA SER A 79 8.21 -0.08 -9.75
C SER A 79 9.36 -0.44 -10.69
N ARG A 80 9.12 -1.46 -11.52
CA ARG A 80 9.96 -1.76 -12.69
C ARG A 80 9.59 -0.92 -13.90
N LEU A 81 8.35 -0.42 -13.91
CA LEU A 81 7.83 0.44 -14.96
C LEU A 81 8.18 1.91 -14.68
N PRO A 82 8.48 2.73 -15.71
CA PRO A 82 8.79 4.13 -15.51
C PRO A 82 7.57 4.93 -15.07
N ILE A 83 7.71 5.61 -13.93
CA ILE A 83 6.68 6.50 -13.39
C ILE A 83 6.73 7.81 -14.18
N ARG A 84 5.63 8.18 -14.82
CA ARG A 84 5.51 9.39 -15.65
C ARG A 84 5.08 10.62 -14.88
N HIS A 85 4.25 10.43 -13.87
CA HIS A 85 3.80 11.49 -12.99
C HIS A 85 3.53 10.93 -11.61
N LEU A 86 3.73 11.76 -10.59
CA LEU A 86 3.60 11.36 -9.22
C LEU A 86 3.02 12.50 -8.39
N GLU A 87 1.98 12.21 -7.63
CA GLU A 87 1.32 13.14 -6.72
C GLU A 87 1.18 12.54 -5.33
N GLU A 88 1.28 13.40 -4.32
CA GLU A 88 0.97 13.06 -2.93
C GLU A 88 -0.37 13.68 -2.53
N HIS A 89 -1.22 12.88 -1.92
CA HIS A 89 -2.47 13.34 -1.35
C HIS A 89 -2.46 13.18 0.17
N SER A 90 -2.72 14.29 0.87
CA SER A 90 -3.02 14.24 2.31
C SER A 90 -4.48 13.84 2.48
N LEU A 91 -4.74 12.73 3.14
CA LEU A 91 -6.11 12.26 3.37
C LEU A 91 -6.79 13.00 4.52
N PRO A 92 -8.11 13.26 4.43
CA PRO A 92 -8.86 13.91 5.49
C PRO A 92 -8.69 13.21 6.85
N GLY A 93 -8.50 13.98 7.91
CA GLY A 93 -8.36 13.46 9.28
C GLY A 93 -8.10 14.55 10.29
N THR A 94 -8.24 14.21 11.58
CA THR A 94 -7.98 15.14 12.70
C THR A 94 -6.51 15.20 13.11
N LEU A 95 -5.76 14.16 12.76
CA LEU A 95 -4.32 14.07 13.00
C LEU A 95 -3.61 13.93 11.66
N PRO A 96 -2.51 14.65 11.42
CA PRO A 96 -1.68 14.40 10.24
C PRO A 96 -1.15 12.96 10.32
N GLY A 97 -1.04 12.29 9.19
CA GLY A 97 -0.40 10.99 9.17
C GLY A 97 -1.06 9.90 8.34
N ARG A 98 -2.02 10.26 7.49
CA ARG A 98 -2.52 9.36 6.44
C ARG A 98 -2.44 10.06 5.10
N GLY A 99 -2.00 9.33 4.08
CA GLY A 99 -1.84 9.84 2.74
C GLY A 99 -2.04 8.78 1.69
N ALA A 100 -2.05 9.22 0.44
CA ALA A 100 -2.02 8.34 -0.71
C ALA A 100 -0.93 8.82 -1.69
N ILE A 101 -0.15 7.89 -2.20
CA ILE A 101 0.72 8.10 -3.35
C ILE A 101 -0.13 7.83 -4.59
N HIS A 102 -0.15 8.75 -5.53
CA HIS A 102 -0.74 8.55 -6.85
C HIS A 102 0.36 8.57 -7.90
N ALA A 103 0.60 7.45 -8.52
CA ALA A 103 1.55 7.28 -9.60
C ALA A 103 0.82 7.02 -10.92
N ARG A 104 1.25 7.69 -12.00
CA ARG A 104 0.78 7.47 -13.36
C ARG A 104 1.86 6.80 -14.19
N PHE A 105 1.46 5.73 -14.87
CA PHE A 105 2.28 4.97 -15.82
C PHE A 105 1.68 5.12 -17.23
N GLY A 106 2.53 5.43 -18.21
CA GLY A 106 2.04 5.71 -19.55
C GLY A 106 1.40 7.09 -19.69
N GLU A 107 0.76 7.32 -20.83
CA GLU A 107 0.17 8.62 -21.19
C GLU A 107 -1.20 8.47 -21.88
N GLY A 108 -1.97 9.56 -21.90
CA GLY A 108 -3.27 9.64 -22.57
C GLY A 108 -4.32 8.71 -21.97
N GLU A 109 -5.21 8.20 -22.82
CA GLU A 109 -6.35 7.35 -22.41
C GLU A 109 -5.94 5.95 -21.90
N HIS A 110 -4.72 5.52 -22.19
CA HIS A 110 -4.17 4.23 -21.77
C HIS A 110 -3.31 4.33 -20.51
N ALA A 111 -3.24 5.52 -19.90
CA ALA A 111 -2.49 5.70 -18.68
C ALA A 111 -3.06 4.84 -17.54
N LEU A 112 -2.19 4.12 -16.86
CA LEU A 112 -2.52 3.39 -15.63
C LEU A 112 -2.26 4.29 -14.43
N HIS A 113 -3.25 4.41 -13.57
CA HIS A 113 -3.18 5.18 -12.32
C HIS A 113 -3.12 4.22 -11.13
N VAL A 114 -2.07 4.31 -10.33
CA VAL A 114 -1.88 3.46 -9.15
C VAL A 114 -1.89 4.32 -7.91
N PHE A 115 -2.78 3.99 -6.97
CA PHE A 115 -2.88 4.62 -5.66
C PHE A 115 -2.37 3.65 -4.59
N VAL A 116 -1.38 4.08 -3.81
CA VAL A 116 -0.90 3.35 -2.63
C VAL A 116 -1.33 4.12 -1.39
N THR A 117 -2.11 3.51 -0.51
CA THR A 117 -2.68 4.20 0.64
C THR A 117 -2.77 3.32 1.87
N HIS A 118 -2.85 3.96 3.04
CA HIS A 118 -3.13 3.34 4.31
C HIS A 118 -4.18 4.17 5.06
N LEU A 119 -5.40 3.65 5.21
CA LEU A 119 -6.50 4.40 5.79
C LEU A 119 -6.50 4.39 7.32
N ALA A 120 -7.26 5.29 7.91
CA ALA A 120 -7.46 5.36 9.35
C ALA A 120 -8.27 4.17 9.88
N LEU A 121 -8.12 3.87 11.17
CA LEU A 121 -8.88 2.81 11.85
C LEU A 121 -10.32 3.23 12.18
N GLY A 122 -10.57 4.52 12.40
CA GLY A 122 -11.87 5.03 12.84
C GLY A 122 -12.86 5.18 11.68
N ALA A 123 -14.03 4.55 11.77
CA ALA A 123 -15.04 4.50 10.71
C ALA A 123 -15.45 5.88 10.14
N ARG A 124 -15.61 6.90 11.00
CA ARG A 124 -15.97 8.27 10.56
C ARG A 124 -14.87 8.93 9.71
N ILE A 125 -13.61 8.77 10.11
CA ILE A 125 -12.48 9.34 9.36
C ILE A 125 -12.29 8.55 8.08
N GLN A 126 -12.36 7.23 8.15
CA GLN A 126 -12.25 6.30 7.04
C GLN A 126 -13.31 6.60 5.95
N HIS A 127 -14.58 6.88 6.35
CA HIS A 127 -15.63 7.30 5.43
C HIS A 127 -15.22 8.55 4.63
N ARG A 128 -14.69 9.58 5.31
CA ARG A 128 -14.22 10.81 4.64
C ARG A 128 -13.04 10.56 3.70
N GLN A 129 -12.13 9.66 4.09
CA GLN A 129 -10.98 9.28 3.26
C GLN A 129 -11.41 8.51 2.01
N LEU A 130 -12.35 7.58 2.16
CA LEU A 130 -12.91 6.83 1.03
C LEU A 130 -13.72 7.71 0.08
N GLN A 131 -14.47 8.69 0.60
CA GLN A 131 -15.15 9.68 -0.23
C GLN A 131 -14.14 10.50 -1.04
N TYR A 132 -13.10 11.02 -0.40
CA TYR A 132 -12.04 11.78 -1.06
C TYR A 132 -11.34 10.96 -2.16
N LEU A 133 -10.97 9.72 -1.86
CA LEU A 133 -10.36 8.83 -2.86
C LEU A 133 -11.32 8.51 -4.00
N GLY A 134 -12.60 8.28 -3.72
CA GLY A 134 -13.62 8.03 -4.74
C GLY A 134 -13.75 9.21 -5.71
N GLU A 135 -13.74 10.44 -5.21
CA GLU A 135 -13.79 11.67 -6.02
C GLU A 135 -12.54 11.83 -6.91
N LEU A 136 -11.35 11.49 -6.37
CA LEU A 136 -10.10 11.50 -7.14
C LEU A 136 -10.07 10.45 -8.26
N ILE A 137 -10.63 9.28 -8.00
CA ILE A 137 -10.59 8.13 -8.91
C ILE A 137 -11.67 8.21 -9.99
N ALA A 138 -12.84 8.78 -9.68
CA ALA A 138 -14.00 8.78 -10.57
C ALA A 138 -13.73 9.27 -12.02
N PRO A 139 -12.87 10.28 -12.28
CA PRO A 139 -12.57 10.72 -13.64
C PRO A 139 -11.52 9.85 -14.35
N LEU A 140 -10.90 8.88 -13.68
CA LEU A 140 -9.80 8.08 -14.20
C LEU A 140 -10.32 6.75 -14.78
N LYS A 141 -9.70 6.30 -15.86
CA LYS A 141 -10.16 5.12 -16.61
C LYS A 141 -9.55 3.81 -16.11
N HIS A 142 -8.24 3.74 -16.01
CA HIS A 142 -7.52 2.54 -15.61
C HIS A 142 -6.86 2.78 -14.26
N VAL A 143 -7.45 2.24 -13.19
CA VAL A 143 -7.05 2.54 -11.82
C VAL A 143 -6.79 1.25 -11.04
N ILE A 144 -5.71 1.27 -10.27
CA ILE A 144 -5.42 0.29 -9.21
C ILE A 144 -5.35 1.06 -7.89
N VAL A 145 -6.08 0.62 -6.89
CA VAL A 145 -5.92 1.07 -5.50
C VAL A 145 -5.41 -0.09 -4.66
N MET A 146 -4.29 0.10 -3.98
CA MET A 146 -3.69 -0.93 -3.15
C MET A 146 -3.28 -0.39 -1.77
N GLY A 147 -3.39 -1.24 -0.77
CA GLY A 147 -2.89 -0.97 0.58
C GLY A 147 -3.79 -1.50 1.69
N ASP A 148 -3.41 -1.15 2.92
CA ASP A 148 -4.20 -1.42 4.11
C ASP A 148 -5.33 -0.39 4.23
N LEU A 149 -6.52 -0.79 3.84
CA LEU A 149 -7.70 0.06 3.91
C LEU A 149 -8.40 -0.01 5.29
N ASN A 150 -7.89 -0.82 6.22
CA ASN A 150 -8.43 -0.99 7.57
C ASN A 150 -9.94 -1.30 7.63
N CYS A 151 -10.51 -1.78 6.54
CA CYS A 151 -11.91 -2.17 6.43
C CYS A 151 -12.06 -3.40 5.53
N THR A 152 -13.11 -4.16 5.80
CA THR A 152 -13.44 -5.33 4.98
C THR A 152 -14.07 -4.90 3.67
N LEU A 153 -14.07 -5.79 2.69
CA LEU A 153 -14.71 -5.56 1.40
C LEU A 153 -16.20 -5.24 1.53
N ALA A 154 -16.90 -5.87 2.47
CA ALA A 154 -18.30 -5.58 2.76
C ALA A 154 -18.52 -4.14 3.25
N GLN A 155 -17.59 -3.64 4.06
CA GLN A 155 -17.60 -2.24 4.52
C GLN A 155 -17.28 -1.29 3.36
N LEU A 156 -16.28 -1.59 2.52
CA LEU A 156 -15.93 -0.77 1.34
C LEU A 156 -17.11 -0.57 0.40
N ARG A 157 -17.92 -1.61 0.18
CA ARG A 157 -19.12 -1.54 -0.66
C ARG A 157 -20.21 -0.58 -0.17
N GLN A 158 -20.18 -0.22 1.10
CA GLN A 158 -21.12 0.76 1.66
C GLN A 158 -20.73 2.21 1.32
N HIS A 159 -19.51 2.43 0.85
CA HIS A 159 -19.00 3.75 0.45
C HIS A 159 -19.22 3.97 -1.05
N LYS A 160 -20.38 4.51 -1.41
CA LYS A 160 -20.88 4.61 -2.78
C LYS A 160 -19.88 5.21 -3.76
N ALA A 161 -19.32 6.39 -3.46
CA ALA A 161 -18.37 7.08 -4.34
C ALA A 161 -17.15 6.21 -4.67
N PHE A 162 -16.60 5.52 -3.67
CA PHE A 162 -15.44 4.66 -3.84
C PHE A 162 -15.80 3.35 -4.57
N SER A 163 -16.93 2.73 -4.22
CA SER A 163 -17.35 1.45 -4.82
C SER A 163 -17.89 1.57 -6.25
N GLU A 164 -18.37 2.75 -6.66
CA GLU A 164 -18.76 3.02 -8.04
C GLU A 164 -17.55 3.30 -8.94
N ALA A 165 -16.49 3.91 -8.40
CA ALA A 165 -15.27 4.20 -9.13
C ALA A 165 -14.40 2.95 -9.36
N LEU A 166 -14.51 1.96 -8.48
CA LEU A 166 -13.73 0.72 -8.54
C LEU A 166 -14.66 -0.49 -8.60
N ASP A 167 -14.35 -1.45 -9.47
CA ASP A 167 -15.02 -2.75 -9.43
C ASP A 167 -14.63 -3.47 -8.13
N SER A 168 -15.45 -3.28 -7.11
CA SER A 168 -15.29 -3.93 -5.81
C SER A 168 -15.82 -5.37 -5.81
N ARG A 169 -15.86 -6.02 -6.97
CA ARG A 169 -16.24 -7.43 -7.12
C ARG A 169 -15.00 -8.34 -7.22
N PRO A 170 -14.15 -8.43 -6.17
CA PRO A 170 -13.20 -9.52 -6.15
C PRO A 170 -13.99 -10.81 -6.02
N SER A 171 -13.58 -11.77 -6.75
CA SER A 171 -14.18 -13.10 -6.72
C SER A 171 -14.11 -13.76 -5.34
N LYS A 172 -13.23 -13.30 -4.47
CA LYS A 172 -13.07 -13.82 -3.10
C LYS A 172 -12.37 -12.79 -2.20
N ALA A 173 -12.92 -12.58 -1.00
CA ALA A 173 -12.21 -11.85 0.03
C ALA A 173 -10.98 -12.64 0.48
N ILE A 174 -9.83 -12.01 0.53
CA ILE A 174 -8.59 -12.62 0.99
C ILE A 174 -8.31 -12.11 2.39
N ASN A 175 -8.16 -13.02 3.33
CA ASN A 175 -7.79 -12.68 4.69
C ASN A 175 -6.27 -12.49 4.79
N SER A 176 -5.85 -11.34 5.30
CA SER A 176 -4.46 -10.94 5.47
C SER A 176 -4.08 -10.70 6.93
N TYR A 177 -5.06 -10.49 7.80
CA TYR A 177 -4.85 -10.11 9.21
C TYR A 177 -5.58 -11.03 10.20
N PRO A 178 -5.01 -11.37 11.37
CA PRO A 178 -3.56 -11.26 11.65
C PRO A 178 -2.77 -12.33 10.89
N ALA A 179 -1.52 -12.03 10.55
CA ALA A 179 -0.72 -12.87 9.66
C ALA A 179 -0.54 -14.32 10.13
N TRP A 180 -0.48 -14.57 11.45
CA TRP A 180 -0.34 -15.92 12.03
C TRP A 180 -1.63 -16.75 12.03
N GLN A 181 -2.80 -16.11 11.85
CA GLN A 181 -4.11 -16.75 11.73
C GLN A 181 -5.07 -15.82 10.99
N PRO A 182 -4.98 -15.72 9.65
CA PRO A 182 -5.74 -14.73 8.89
C PRO A 182 -7.25 -14.97 8.98
N ARG A 183 -7.97 -13.98 9.51
CA ARG A 183 -9.43 -14.02 9.69
C ARG A 183 -10.14 -12.81 9.09
N ARG A 184 -9.39 -11.72 8.78
CA ARG A 184 -9.93 -10.48 8.25
C ARG A 184 -9.14 -10.07 7.01
N GLY A 185 -9.84 -9.63 5.96
CA GLY A 185 -9.25 -8.99 4.79
C GLY A 185 -9.30 -7.48 4.97
N LEU A 186 -8.18 -6.88 5.34
CA LEU A 186 -8.01 -5.43 5.54
C LEU A 186 -7.13 -4.82 4.46
N ASP A 187 -6.27 -5.64 3.87
CA ASP A 187 -5.42 -5.29 2.74
C ASP A 187 -6.14 -5.62 1.44
N HIS A 188 -6.13 -4.67 0.53
CA HIS A 188 -6.85 -4.79 -0.73
C HIS A 188 -6.00 -4.35 -1.92
N ILE A 189 -6.24 -5.01 -3.06
CA ILE A 189 -5.87 -4.53 -4.38
C ILE A 189 -7.17 -4.50 -5.19
N LEU A 190 -7.65 -3.31 -5.51
CA LEU A 190 -8.91 -3.05 -6.20
C LEU A 190 -8.61 -2.37 -7.52
N VAL A 191 -9.42 -2.65 -8.53
CA VAL A 191 -9.22 -2.09 -9.87
C VAL A 191 -10.50 -1.47 -10.42
N SER A 192 -10.37 -0.54 -11.36
CA SER A 192 -11.49 -0.06 -12.17
C SER A 192 -12.04 -1.17 -13.06
N SER A 193 -13.29 -1.04 -13.51
CA SER A 193 -13.99 -2.03 -14.35
C SER A 193 -13.30 -2.32 -15.69
N THR A 194 -12.37 -1.48 -16.10
CA THR A 194 -11.58 -1.62 -17.33
C THR A 194 -10.40 -2.60 -17.19
N LEU A 195 -10.09 -3.00 -15.96
CA LEU A 195 -9.01 -3.92 -15.62
C LEU A 195 -9.58 -5.21 -15.02
N ARG A 196 -8.81 -6.28 -15.10
CA ARG A 196 -9.16 -7.59 -14.52
C ARG A 196 -8.07 -8.04 -13.56
N LEU A 197 -8.50 -8.58 -12.41
CA LEU A 197 -7.63 -9.25 -11.44
C LEU A 197 -7.65 -10.74 -11.66
N SER A 198 -6.48 -11.36 -11.65
CA SER A 198 -6.32 -12.81 -11.65
C SER A 198 -5.32 -13.27 -10.59
N HIS A 199 -5.40 -14.53 -10.21
CA HIS A 199 -4.50 -15.19 -9.26
C HIS A 199 -4.25 -14.45 -7.94
N PRO A 200 -5.32 -13.93 -7.27
CA PRO A 200 -5.13 -13.27 -6.00
C PRO A 200 -4.61 -14.26 -4.94
N THR A 201 -3.51 -13.90 -4.28
CA THR A 201 -2.86 -14.75 -3.28
C THR A 201 -2.27 -13.92 -2.15
N THR A 202 -2.09 -14.56 -1.00
CA THR A 202 -1.23 -14.04 0.08
C THR A 202 0.10 -14.77 0.05
N LEU A 203 1.17 -14.01 0.31
CA LEU A 203 2.49 -14.61 0.47
C LEU A 203 2.63 -15.12 1.90
N SER A 204 3.14 -16.33 2.07
CA SER A 204 3.30 -17.00 3.39
C SER A 204 4.46 -16.44 4.21
N HIS A 205 4.80 -15.16 4.06
CA HIS A 205 5.91 -14.52 4.73
C HIS A 205 5.44 -13.68 5.91
N LEU A 206 5.80 -14.07 7.12
CA LEU A 206 5.48 -13.36 8.36
C LEU A 206 6.44 -12.18 8.60
N PHE A 207 6.42 -11.19 7.71
CA PHE A 207 7.22 -9.98 7.86
C PHE A 207 6.57 -8.93 8.75
N SER A 208 5.26 -9.03 8.95
CA SER A 208 4.41 -8.08 9.64
C SER A 208 3.28 -8.85 10.33
N ASP A 209 2.42 -8.17 11.06
CA ASP A 209 1.13 -8.69 11.52
C ASP A 209 0.08 -8.78 10.38
N HIS A 210 0.40 -8.28 9.19
CA HIS A 210 -0.35 -8.50 7.96
C HIS A 210 0.43 -9.41 6.99
N LEU A 211 -0.29 -10.27 6.24
CA LEU A 211 0.28 -11.01 5.13
C LEU A 211 0.33 -10.12 3.87
N PRO A 212 1.42 -10.17 3.10
CA PRO A 212 1.47 -9.50 1.81
C PRO A 212 0.45 -10.09 0.84
N LEU A 213 -0.22 -9.21 0.09
CA LEU A 213 -1.20 -9.55 -0.94
C LEU A 213 -0.61 -9.32 -2.32
N ALA A 214 -0.81 -10.28 -3.23
CA ALA A 214 -0.36 -10.19 -4.61
C ALA A 214 -1.47 -10.61 -5.59
N VAL A 215 -1.50 -9.97 -6.75
CA VAL A 215 -2.42 -10.25 -7.85
C VAL A 215 -1.74 -10.02 -9.20
N GLU A 216 -2.29 -10.58 -10.25
CA GLU A 216 -1.98 -10.20 -11.62
C GLU A 216 -3.08 -9.26 -12.14
N VAL A 217 -2.69 -8.23 -12.88
CA VAL A 217 -3.61 -7.24 -13.46
C VAL A 217 -3.49 -7.27 -14.99
N HIS A 218 -4.64 -7.34 -15.66
CA HIS A 218 -4.73 -7.40 -17.13
C HIS A 218 -5.63 -6.31 -17.66
#